data_ab8c3f8184841f6a56e86fc9b1f37752
#
_entry.id   ab8c3f8184841f6a56e86fc9b1f37752
#
_cell.length_a   1.000
_cell.length_b   1.000
_cell.length_c   1.000
_cell.angle_alpha   90.00
_cell.angle_beta   90.00
_cell.angle_gamma   90.00
#
_symmetry.space_group_name_H-M   'P 1'
#
loop_
_entity.id
_entity.type
_entity.pdbx_description
1 polymer ?
#
loop_
_entity_poly.entity_id
_entity_poly.type
_entity_poly.pdbx_seq_one_letter_code
_entity_poly.pdbx_strand_id
1 'polypeptide(L)'
;MKNTILASLLIFSVLACKKEVKKTEVKPIDASNTTQEIVENTEALTIILSPKSKSSVTGKVEFVESNGSIQMTAVLKGLSEGSHAIHIHEKSDCSSDDGKSSGGHWNPTGQPHGKWGAESGYHKGDIGNLSVKTEGEETVV
;
A
#
# COMPACT_ATOMS: atom_id res chain seq x y z
N MET A 1 -10.20 -50.96 42.62
CA MET A 1 -10.09 -49.52 42.66
C MET A 1 -9.83 -49.09 41.22
N LYS A 2 -10.85 -48.49 40.54
CA LYS A 2 -10.82 -48.17 39.11
C LYS A 2 -10.43 -46.71 38.96
N ASN A 3 -9.27 -46.41 38.33
CA ASN A 3 -8.85 -45.05 38.00
C ASN A 3 -9.43 -44.65 36.65
N THR A 4 -10.33 -43.67 36.64
CA THR A 4 -10.89 -43.05 35.46
C THR A 4 -10.03 -41.85 35.12
N ILE A 5 -9.30 -41.91 33.99
CA ILE A 5 -8.54 -40.79 33.47
C ILE A 5 -9.48 -39.95 32.56
N LEU A 6 -9.76 -38.73 33.00
CA LEU A 6 -10.56 -37.75 32.25
C LEU A 6 -9.64 -37.01 31.30
N ALA A 7 -9.73 -37.32 30.01
CA ALA A 7 -8.98 -36.62 28.97
C ALA A 7 -9.74 -35.31 28.63
N SER A 8 -9.14 -34.16 29.01
CA SER A 8 -9.63 -32.83 28.66
C SER A 8 -9.18 -32.48 27.22
N LEU A 9 -10.16 -32.42 26.31
CA LEU A 9 -9.95 -32.05 24.93
C LEU A 9 -9.94 -30.51 24.79
N LEU A 10 -8.77 -29.90 24.70
CA LEU A 10 -8.60 -28.48 24.42
C LEU A 10 -8.87 -28.23 22.92
N ILE A 11 -10.02 -27.64 22.63
CA ILE A 11 -10.36 -27.17 21.26
C ILE A 11 -9.66 -25.83 21.04
N PHE A 12 -8.61 -25.84 20.25
CA PHE A 12 -7.97 -24.62 19.74
C PHE A 12 -8.82 -24.03 18.61
N SER A 13 -9.54 -22.95 18.91
CA SER A 13 -10.25 -22.16 17.89
C SER A 13 -9.25 -21.26 17.18
N VAL A 14 -8.76 -21.67 16.02
CA VAL A 14 -8.00 -20.80 15.12
C VAL A 14 -8.97 -19.85 14.42
N LEU A 15 -9.01 -18.58 14.86
CA LEU A 15 -9.64 -17.50 14.12
C LEU A 15 -8.79 -17.21 12.89
N ALA A 16 -9.17 -17.78 11.75
CA ALA A 16 -8.59 -17.42 10.46
C ALA A 16 -9.24 -16.12 10.00
N CYS A 17 -8.48 -15.03 9.97
CA CYS A 17 -8.86 -13.80 9.27
C CYS A 17 -8.99 -14.12 7.78
N LYS A 18 -10.22 -14.25 7.30
CA LYS A 18 -10.54 -14.41 5.89
C LYS A 18 -10.37 -13.07 5.19
N LYS A 19 -9.34 -12.94 4.33
CA LYS A 19 -9.32 -11.90 3.30
C LYS A 19 -10.44 -12.22 2.31
N GLU A 20 -11.46 -11.38 2.26
CA GLU A 20 -12.46 -11.46 1.19
C GLU A 20 -11.86 -10.89 -0.10
N VAL A 21 -11.47 -11.79 -0.99
CA VAL A 21 -11.27 -11.45 -2.40
C VAL A 21 -12.66 -11.47 -3.04
N LYS A 22 -13.21 -10.31 -3.38
CA LYS A 22 -14.43 -10.21 -4.18
C LYS A 22 -14.17 -10.76 -5.57
N LYS A 23 -14.57 -12.00 -5.79
CA LYS A 23 -14.62 -12.61 -7.10
C LYS A 23 -15.92 -12.16 -7.76
N THR A 24 -15.83 -11.27 -8.75
CA THR A 24 -16.97 -10.89 -9.59
C THR A 24 -17.26 -12.03 -10.56
N GLU A 25 -18.41 -12.67 -10.40
CA GLU A 25 -18.88 -13.74 -11.26
C GLU A 25 -19.43 -13.12 -12.56
N VAL A 26 -18.83 -13.47 -13.68
CA VAL A 26 -19.25 -13.01 -15.01
C VAL A 26 -20.27 -13.98 -15.58
N LYS A 27 -21.45 -13.44 -15.92
CA LYS A 27 -22.56 -14.13 -16.59
C LYS A 27 -22.18 -14.45 -18.05
N PRO A 28 -22.52 -15.62 -18.60
CA PRO A 28 -22.17 -15.95 -19.99
C PRO A 28 -22.92 -15.04 -20.97
N ILE A 29 -22.18 -14.42 -21.89
CA ILE A 29 -22.71 -13.66 -23.02
C ILE A 29 -22.60 -14.52 -24.29
N ASP A 30 -23.68 -14.53 -25.05
CA ASP A 30 -23.89 -15.26 -26.28
C ASP A 30 -22.88 -14.93 -27.38
N ALA A 31 -22.41 -15.94 -28.08
CA ALA A 31 -21.36 -15.86 -29.07
C ALA A 31 -21.91 -15.31 -30.41
N SER A 32 -21.75 -14.00 -30.64
CA SER A 32 -21.73 -13.44 -32.00
C SER A 32 -21.28 -11.99 -32.00
N ASN A 33 -20.02 -11.74 -31.76
CA ASN A 33 -19.19 -10.70 -32.41
C ASN A 33 -17.80 -10.71 -31.77
N THR A 34 -16.78 -11.09 -32.54
CA THR A 34 -15.41 -11.21 -32.06
C THR A 34 -14.78 -9.83 -31.97
N THR A 35 -14.98 -9.17 -30.84
CA THR A 35 -14.01 -8.21 -30.31
C THR A 35 -13.54 -8.85 -29.01
N GLN A 36 -12.31 -9.39 -29.00
CA GLN A 36 -11.68 -9.85 -27.77
C GLN A 36 -11.50 -8.62 -26.88
N GLU A 37 -12.40 -8.45 -25.93
CA GLU A 37 -12.21 -7.58 -24.80
C GLU A 37 -11.06 -8.20 -23.98
N ILE A 38 -9.87 -7.61 -24.10
CA ILE A 38 -8.76 -7.95 -23.23
C ILE A 38 -9.20 -7.51 -21.84
N VAL A 39 -9.65 -8.45 -21.02
CA VAL A 39 -9.86 -8.21 -19.58
C VAL A 39 -8.47 -8.01 -19.01
N GLU A 40 -8.03 -6.75 -18.97
CA GLU A 40 -6.83 -6.35 -18.28
C GLU A 40 -7.02 -6.70 -16.81
N ASN A 41 -6.26 -7.67 -16.32
CA ASN A 41 -6.27 -8.06 -14.92
C ASN A 41 -5.49 -6.99 -14.14
N THR A 42 -6.16 -5.88 -13.82
CA THR A 42 -5.58 -4.80 -13.04
C THR A 42 -5.80 -5.08 -11.56
N GLU A 43 -4.71 -5.28 -10.82
CA GLU A 43 -4.74 -5.32 -9.36
C GLU A 43 -4.51 -3.90 -8.82
N ALA A 44 -5.37 -3.45 -7.93
CA ALA A 44 -5.28 -2.15 -7.31
C ALA A 44 -5.12 -2.28 -5.79
N LEU A 45 -4.16 -1.53 -5.22
CA LEU A 45 -3.97 -1.39 -3.78
C LEU A 45 -4.24 0.05 -3.37
N THR A 46 -5.17 0.26 -2.45
CA THR A 46 -5.46 1.57 -1.88
C THR A 46 -4.96 1.66 -0.44
N ILE A 47 -4.24 2.74 -0.13
CA ILE A 47 -3.72 3.06 1.20
C ILE A 47 -4.31 4.40 1.64
N ILE A 48 -4.90 4.43 2.84
CA ILE A 48 -5.35 5.67 3.47
C ILE A 48 -4.24 6.22 4.35
N LEU A 49 -3.90 7.49 4.16
CA LEU A 49 -2.88 8.19 4.93
C LEU A 49 -3.51 8.89 6.14
N SER A 50 -2.90 8.70 7.30
CA SER A 50 -3.26 9.34 8.56
C SER A 50 -2.12 10.24 9.04
N PRO A 51 -2.43 11.37 9.70
CA PRO A 51 -1.41 12.27 10.21
C PRO A 51 -0.46 11.61 11.19
N LYS A 52 0.83 11.96 11.11
CA LYS A 52 1.88 11.60 12.06
C LYS A 52 2.68 12.84 12.43
N SER A 53 3.48 12.77 13.52
CA SER A 53 4.37 13.86 13.96
C SER A 53 3.66 15.21 14.13
N LYS A 54 2.42 15.22 14.57
CA LYS A 54 1.57 16.41 14.73
C LYS A 54 1.25 17.16 13.41
N SER A 55 1.42 16.49 12.26
CA SER A 55 0.99 17.07 10.99
C SER A 55 -0.53 17.03 10.86
N SER A 56 -1.07 17.75 9.87
CA SER A 56 -2.49 17.69 9.46
C SER A 56 -2.67 16.93 8.14
N VAL A 57 -1.61 16.34 7.62
CA VAL A 57 -1.62 15.71 6.29
C VAL A 57 -2.47 14.45 6.32
N THR A 58 -3.41 14.38 5.39
CA THR A 58 -4.27 13.22 5.15
C THR A 58 -4.35 12.93 3.66
N GLY A 59 -4.80 11.76 3.28
CA GLY A 59 -5.01 11.46 1.88
C GLY A 59 -5.23 9.99 1.58
N LYS A 60 -5.16 9.71 0.28
CA LYS A 60 -5.25 8.36 -0.27
C LYS A 60 -4.15 8.18 -1.30
N VAL A 61 -3.48 7.03 -1.26
CA VAL A 61 -2.56 6.59 -2.30
C VAL A 61 -3.12 5.32 -2.93
N GLU A 62 -3.13 5.25 -4.23
CA GLU A 62 -3.57 4.11 -5.02
C GLU A 62 -2.43 3.64 -5.92
N PHE A 63 -2.17 2.34 -5.89
CA PHE A 63 -1.23 1.67 -6.79
C PHE A 63 -2.04 0.75 -7.69
N VAL A 64 -1.82 0.87 -8.99
CA VAL A 64 -2.46 0.03 -10.01
C VAL A 64 -1.37 -0.66 -10.81
N GLU A 65 -1.40 -1.98 -10.85
CA GLU A 65 -0.54 -2.77 -11.72
C GLU A 65 -1.22 -3.00 -13.07
N SER A 66 -0.53 -2.66 -14.14
CA SER A 66 -0.97 -2.91 -15.51
C SER A 66 0.25 -3.14 -16.41
N ASN A 67 0.22 -4.18 -17.22
CA ASN A 67 1.28 -4.51 -18.19
C ASN A 67 2.69 -4.58 -17.60
N GLY A 68 2.85 -5.10 -16.37
CA GLY A 68 4.13 -5.22 -15.68
C GLY A 68 4.71 -3.89 -15.18
N SER A 69 3.90 -2.85 -15.13
CA SER A 69 4.23 -1.54 -14.57
C SER A 69 3.27 -1.20 -13.45
N ILE A 70 3.76 -0.46 -12.44
CA ILE A 70 2.93 0.04 -11.35
C ILE A 70 2.77 1.55 -11.53
N GLN A 71 1.53 2.00 -11.61
CA GLN A 71 1.17 3.41 -11.53
C GLN A 71 0.76 3.75 -10.11
N MET A 72 1.32 4.82 -9.55
CA MET A 72 0.93 5.39 -8.27
C MET A 72 0.14 6.68 -8.51
N THR A 73 -0.98 6.85 -7.82
CA THR A 73 -1.72 8.10 -7.74
C THR A 73 -1.93 8.45 -6.28
N ALA A 74 -1.53 9.65 -5.87
CA ALA A 74 -1.75 10.14 -4.52
C ALA A 74 -2.65 11.38 -4.54
N VAL A 75 -3.67 11.40 -3.68
CA VAL A 75 -4.54 12.55 -3.42
C VAL A 75 -4.31 12.98 -1.98
N LEU A 76 -3.68 14.12 -1.78
CA LEU A 76 -3.15 14.58 -0.51
C LEU A 76 -3.75 15.93 -0.11
N LYS A 77 -3.98 16.15 1.19
CA LYS A 77 -4.47 17.40 1.78
C LYS A 77 -3.63 17.79 3.00
N GLY A 78 -3.54 19.06 3.29
CA GLY A 78 -2.89 19.60 4.48
C GLY A 78 -1.37 19.70 4.36
N LEU A 79 -0.81 19.57 3.17
CA LEU A 79 0.60 19.85 2.89
C LEU A 79 0.85 21.37 2.86
N SER A 80 2.02 21.81 3.32
CA SER A 80 2.51 23.17 3.10
C SER A 80 2.91 23.40 1.63
N GLU A 81 3.01 24.64 1.21
CA GLU A 81 3.60 24.98 -0.08
C GLU A 81 5.06 24.51 -0.14
N GLY A 82 5.49 24.02 -1.31
CA GLY A 82 6.87 23.61 -1.54
C GLY A 82 7.02 22.17 -2.03
N SER A 83 8.23 21.64 -1.87
CA SER A 83 8.58 20.29 -2.29
C SER A 83 8.48 19.31 -1.12
N HIS A 84 7.81 18.19 -1.33
CA HIS A 84 7.64 17.11 -0.37
C HIS A 84 8.10 15.81 -0.96
N ALA A 85 8.83 15.00 -0.19
CA ALA A 85 9.25 13.68 -0.59
C ALA A 85 8.18 12.64 -0.31
N ILE A 86 8.10 11.62 -1.17
CA ILE A 86 7.30 10.42 -0.95
C ILE A 86 8.23 9.23 -0.88
N HIS A 87 8.06 8.41 0.16
CA HIS A 87 8.87 7.21 0.36
C HIS A 87 7.99 6.01 0.72
N ILE A 88 8.46 4.82 0.32
CA ILE A 88 7.96 3.55 0.82
C ILE A 88 8.88 3.08 1.93
N HIS A 89 8.32 2.74 3.09
CA HIS A 89 9.06 2.24 4.24
C HIS A 89 9.15 0.71 4.25
N GLU A 90 10.10 0.17 5.01
CA GLU A 90 10.38 -1.26 5.05
C GLU A 90 9.32 -2.07 5.82
N LYS A 91 8.55 -1.42 6.71
CA LYS A 91 7.52 -2.06 7.54
C LYS A 91 6.18 -1.39 7.37
N SER A 92 5.12 -2.18 7.40
CA SER A 92 3.74 -1.70 7.40
C SER A 92 3.23 -1.31 8.80
N ASP A 93 4.14 -1.03 9.74
CA ASP A 93 3.81 -0.63 11.10
C ASP A 93 3.76 0.89 11.23
N CYS A 94 2.56 1.42 11.45
CA CYS A 94 2.31 2.83 11.69
C CYS A 94 1.83 3.10 13.12
N SER A 95 2.20 2.26 14.09
CA SER A 95 1.72 2.35 15.48
C SER A 95 2.30 3.54 16.26
N SER A 96 3.56 3.95 15.98
CA SER A 96 4.17 5.08 16.67
C SER A 96 3.62 6.43 16.21
N ASP A 97 3.51 7.40 17.12
CA ASP A 97 3.01 8.74 16.84
C ASP A 97 3.90 9.53 15.88
N ASP A 98 5.18 9.23 15.85
CA ASP A 98 6.19 9.87 15.00
C ASP A 98 6.46 9.11 13.69
N GLY A 99 5.77 8.00 13.45
CA GLY A 99 5.91 7.19 12.25
C GLY A 99 7.16 6.31 12.21
N LYS A 100 8.05 6.37 13.23
CA LYS A 100 9.32 5.63 13.21
C LYS A 100 9.18 4.12 13.32
N SER A 101 8.02 3.61 13.78
CA SER A 101 7.74 2.18 13.78
C SER A 101 7.78 1.54 12.39
N SER A 102 7.58 2.35 11.33
CA SER A 102 7.71 1.89 9.93
C SER A 102 9.14 1.57 9.49
N GLY A 103 10.15 1.90 10.32
CA GLY A 103 11.56 1.67 10.01
C GLY A 103 12.13 2.65 8.99
N GLY A 104 13.20 2.23 8.30
CA GLY A 104 13.83 2.99 7.22
C GLY A 104 13.06 2.95 5.91
N HIS A 105 13.59 3.59 4.87
CA HIS A 105 13.06 3.44 3.52
C HIS A 105 13.31 2.02 3.02
N TRP A 106 12.37 1.49 2.24
CA TRP A 106 12.51 0.17 1.65
C TRP A 106 13.74 0.08 0.76
N ASN A 107 14.73 -0.69 1.20
CA ASN A 107 16.06 -0.76 0.58
C ASN A 107 16.54 -2.21 0.40
N PRO A 108 15.90 -3.01 -0.45
CA PRO A 108 16.27 -4.41 -0.64
C PRO A 108 17.64 -4.59 -1.31
N THR A 109 18.21 -3.54 -1.89
CA THR A 109 19.48 -3.57 -2.62
C THR A 109 20.67 -3.00 -1.81
N GLY A 110 20.45 -2.53 -0.57
CA GLY A 110 21.50 -1.99 0.29
C GLY A 110 22.22 -0.76 -0.26
N GLN A 111 21.56 0.02 -1.13
CA GLN A 111 22.12 1.22 -1.73
C GLN A 111 22.03 2.42 -0.78
N PRO A 112 22.85 3.48 -0.96
CA PRO A 112 22.68 4.74 -0.23
C PRO A 112 21.36 5.42 -0.60
N HIS A 113 20.87 6.31 0.29
CA HIS A 113 19.74 7.18 -0.01
C HIS A 113 20.08 8.11 -1.18
N GLY A 114 19.13 8.32 -2.10
CA GLY A 114 19.37 9.17 -3.26
C GLY A 114 18.11 9.45 -4.05
N LYS A 115 18.22 10.34 -5.04
CA LYS A 115 17.15 10.59 -5.99
C LYS A 115 16.91 9.32 -6.82
N TRP A 116 15.66 8.98 -7.09
CA TRP A 116 15.31 7.85 -7.96
C TRP A 116 16.10 7.88 -9.29
N GLY A 117 16.74 6.78 -9.62
CA GLY A 117 17.56 6.63 -10.80
C GLY A 117 18.96 7.25 -10.72
N ALA A 118 19.41 7.75 -9.56
CA ALA A 118 20.76 8.28 -9.41
C ALA A 118 21.83 7.19 -9.61
N GLU A 119 22.88 7.49 -10.37
CA GLU A 119 24.02 6.58 -10.58
C GLU A 119 24.78 6.27 -9.29
N SER A 120 24.79 7.20 -8.33
CA SER A 120 25.39 7.04 -7.00
C SER A 120 24.64 6.06 -6.09
N GLY A 121 23.48 5.59 -6.51
CA GLY A 121 22.58 4.72 -5.76
C GLY A 121 21.35 5.46 -5.24
N TYR A 122 20.33 4.67 -4.88
CA TYR A 122 19.08 5.13 -4.24
C TYR A 122 18.37 3.93 -3.63
N HIS A 123 17.57 4.17 -2.58
CA HIS A 123 16.68 3.14 -2.03
C HIS A 123 15.54 2.88 -3.01
N LYS A 124 15.06 1.66 -3.09
CA LYS A 124 13.88 1.36 -3.92
C LYS A 124 12.60 2.04 -3.40
N GLY A 125 12.61 2.45 -2.16
CA GLY A 125 11.56 3.27 -1.55
C GLY A 125 11.68 4.78 -1.77
N ASP A 126 12.76 5.30 -2.39
CA ASP A 126 12.96 6.73 -2.69
C ASP A 126 12.22 7.09 -3.99
N ILE A 127 10.87 7.04 -3.99
CA ILE A 127 10.06 7.06 -5.21
C ILE A 127 9.87 8.44 -5.82
N GLY A 128 10.21 9.51 -5.11
CA GLY A 128 10.26 10.84 -5.70
C GLY A 128 9.77 11.97 -4.81
N ASN A 129 9.60 13.13 -5.45
CA ASN A 129 9.09 14.34 -4.81
C ASN A 129 7.86 14.86 -5.56
N LEU A 130 6.97 15.48 -4.81
CA LEU A 130 5.85 16.26 -5.35
C LEU A 130 6.03 17.74 -5.02
N SER A 131 5.34 18.60 -5.76
CA SER A 131 5.35 20.05 -5.50
C SER A 131 3.94 20.52 -5.21
N VAL A 132 3.76 21.17 -4.07
CA VAL A 132 2.50 21.79 -3.64
C VAL A 132 2.56 23.28 -3.99
N LYS A 133 1.56 23.77 -4.71
CA LYS A 133 1.50 25.18 -5.16
C LYS A 133 0.78 26.06 -4.18
N THR A 134 -0.18 25.53 -3.44
CA THR A 134 -1.00 26.27 -2.49
C THR A 134 -1.18 25.43 -1.23
N GLU A 135 -0.81 26.01 -0.09
CA GLU A 135 -0.90 25.33 1.20
C GLU A 135 -2.33 24.88 1.52
N GLY A 136 -2.46 23.66 2.00
CA GLY A 136 -3.72 23.08 2.47
C GLY A 136 -4.69 22.64 1.38
N GLU A 137 -4.44 22.98 0.12
CA GLU A 137 -5.25 22.48 -0.99
C GLU A 137 -5.00 21.00 -1.29
N GLU A 138 -5.96 20.39 -1.99
CA GLU A 138 -5.80 19.03 -2.47
C GLU A 138 -4.76 19.00 -3.59
N THR A 139 -3.74 18.16 -3.41
CA THR A 139 -2.69 17.92 -4.39
C THR A 139 -2.82 16.51 -4.94
N VAL A 140 -2.85 16.36 -6.26
CA VAL A 140 -2.87 15.08 -6.96
C VAL A 140 -1.54 14.88 -7.68
N VAL A 141 -0.92 13.71 -7.49
CA VAL A 141 0.37 13.30 -8.08
C VAL A 141 0.29 11.88 -8.59
#